data_bd2e4c3895f0f1fce1b892f016b6db87
#
_entry.id   bd2e4c3895f0f1fce1b892f016b6db87
#
_cell.length_a   1.000
_cell.length_b   1.000
_cell.length_c   1.000
_cell.angle_alpha   90.00
_cell.angle_beta   90.00
_cell.angle_gamma   90.00
#
_symmetry.space_group_name_H-M   'P 1'
#
loop_
_entity.id
_entity.type
_entity.pdbx_description
1 polymer ?
#
loop_
_entity_poly.entity_id
_entity_poly.type
_entity_poly.pdbx_seq_one_letter_code
_entity_poly.pdbx_strand_id
1 'polypeptide(L)'
;HPNVPEKCDPTNLPILGQGIAIKTACSQSYAGDAEAVAILTALCQAAHVPYQYFVNRSDMRGGSTLGSLLSAQLPIRTIDIGIPILAMHSARELMGTADQQALQQLTAAFFTEA
;
A
#
# COMPACT_ATOMS: atom_id res chain seq x y z
N HIS A 1 1.82 1.48 14.76
CA HIS A 1 2.57 2.23 15.76
C HIS A 1 2.83 1.36 17.00
N PRO A 2 4.06 1.33 17.54
CA PRO A 2 4.41 0.41 18.63
C PRO A 2 3.56 0.59 19.90
N ASN A 3 3.05 1.78 20.15
CA ASN A 3 2.21 2.07 21.32
C ASN A 3 0.72 1.76 21.12
N VAL A 4 0.29 1.48 19.88
CA VAL A 4 -1.11 1.24 19.53
C VAL A 4 -1.19 0.12 18.48
N PRO A 5 -0.60 -1.05 18.74
CA PRO A 5 -0.54 -2.14 17.76
C PRO A 5 -1.93 -2.70 17.42
N GLU A 6 -2.88 -2.56 18.32
CA GLU A 6 -4.26 -3.05 18.15
C GLU A 6 -5.04 -2.33 17.04
N LYS A 7 -4.54 -1.20 16.51
CA LYS A 7 -5.17 -0.51 15.38
C LYS A 7 -4.89 -1.16 14.03
N CYS A 8 -3.95 -2.07 13.95
CA CYS A 8 -3.60 -2.78 12.73
C CYS A 8 -4.02 -4.25 12.80
N ASP A 9 -4.17 -4.87 11.64
CA ASP A 9 -4.34 -6.32 11.57
C ASP A 9 -3.06 -7.00 12.09
N PRO A 10 -3.16 -7.95 13.04
CA PRO A 10 -1.98 -8.55 13.68
C PRO A 10 -1.15 -9.44 12.74
N THR A 11 -1.74 -9.93 11.65
CA THR A 11 -1.09 -10.83 10.68
C THR A 11 -0.49 -10.09 9.49
N ASN A 12 -0.96 -8.86 9.21
CA ASN A 12 -0.50 -8.03 8.11
C ASN A 12 -0.11 -6.64 8.61
N LEU A 13 0.85 -6.62 9.53
CA LEU A 13 1.35 -5.41 10.16
C LEU A 13 2.47 -4.81 9.31
N PRO A 14 2.25 -3.66 8.64
CA PRO A 14 3.30 -3.02 7.87
C PRO A 14 4.38 -2.45 8.79
N ILE A 15 5.63 -2.65 8.41
CA ILE A 15 6.82 -2.30 9.18
C ILE A 15 7.66 -1.32 8.35
N LEU A 16 8.18 -0.26 9.01
CA LEU A 16 9.09 0.68 8.38
C LEU A 16 10.36 -0.03 7.91
N GLY A 17 10.82 0.28 6.72
CA GLY A 17 12.03 -0.31 6.14
C GLY A 17 11.82 -1.65 5.45
N GLN A 18 10.60 -2.16 5.38
CA GLN A 18 10.25 -3.44 4.74
C GLN A 18 9.67 -3.28 3.32
N GLY A 19 9.76 -2.09 2.77
CA GLY A 19 9.31 -1.81 1.42
C GLY A 19 7.89 -1.24 1.34
N ILE A 20 7.38 -1.14 0.12
CA ILE A 20 6.06 -0.59 -0.16
C ILE A 20 4.95 -1.48 0.43
N ALA A 21 3.85 -0.86 0.82
CA ALA A 21 2.66 -1.56 1.28
C ALA A 21 1.60 -1.60 0.17
N ILE A 22 1.20 -2.81 -0.22
CA ILE A 22 0.07 -3.06 -1.11
C ILE A 22 -1.18 -3.06 -0.22
N LYS A 23 -2.10 -2.13 -0.48
CA LYS A 23 -3.27 -1.90 0.40
C LYS A 23 -4.47 -2.66 -0.12
N THR A 24 -5.06 -3.46 0.75
CA THR A 24 -6.30 -4.19 0.45
C THR A 24 -7.34 -3.98 1.55
N ALA A 25 -8.60 -3.90 1.18
CA ALA A 25 -9.70 -3.82 2.13
C ALA A 25 -10.96 -4.49 1.55
N CYS A 26 -11.56 -5.39 2.30
CA CYS A 26 -12.82 -6.04 1.93
C CYS A 26 -13.98 -5.04 1.80
N SER A 27 -13.92 -3.93 2.52
CA SER A 27 -14.89 -2.83 2.44
C SER A 27 -14.77 -1.99 1.17
N GLN A 28 -13.80 -2.29 0.30
CA GLN A 28 -13.50 -1.51 -0.92
C GLN A 28 -13.13 -0.05 -0.64
N SER A 29 -12.64 0.24 0.55
CA SER A 29 -12.09 1.57 0.90
C SER A 29 -10.79 1.87 0.13
N TYR A 30 -10.12 0.83 -0.36
CA TYR A 30 -8.98 0.90 -1.27
C TYR A 30 -9.34 0.23 -2.59
N ALA A 31 -8.82 0.77 -3.69
CA ALA A 31 -8.93 0.12 -4.98
C ALA A 31 -8.01 -1.10 -5.04
N GLY A 32 -8.40 -2.07 -5.82
CA GLY A 32 -7.59 -3.24 -6.11
C GLY A 32 -8.42 -4.53 -6.08
N ASP A 33 -8.11 -5.39 -7.02
CA ASP A 33 -8.61 -6.75 -7.11
C ASP A 33 -7.45 -7.75 -7.10
N ALA A 34 -7.76 -9.03 -7.09
CA ALA A 34 -6.74 -10.08 -7.06
C ALA A 34 -5.79 -10.02 -8.26
N GLU A 35 -6.28 -9.62 -9.43
CA GLU A 35 -5.47 -9.51 -10.64
C GLU A 35 -4.53 -8.30 -10.57
N ALA A 36 -5.01 -7.14 -10.10
CA ALA A 36 -4.18 -5.96 -9.88
C ALA A 36 -3.06 -6.25 -8.87
N VAL A 37 -3.38 -6.95 -7.79
CA VAL A 37 -2.39 -7.39 -6.79
C VAL A 37 -1.37 -8.33 -7.42
N ALA A 38 -1.79 -9.29 -8.23
CA ALA A 38 -0.88 -10.24 -8.90
C ALA A 38 0.06 -9.52 -9.87
N ILE A 39 -0.44 -8.59 -10.67
CA ILE A 39 0.36 -7.80 -11.62
C ILE A 39 1.41 -6.97 -10.86
N LEU A 40 0.99 -6.26 -9.82
CA LEU A 40 1.91 -5.43 -9.05
C LEU A 40 2.97 -6.26 -8.31
N THR A 41 2.57 -7.39 -7.76
CA THR A 41 3.48 -8.32 -7.09
C THR A 41 4.54 -8.87 -8.07
N ALA A 42 4.12 -9.26 -9.28
CA ALA A 42 5.03 -9.72 -10.32
C ALA A 42 6.03 -8.61 -10.72
N LEU A 43 5.55 -7.38 -10.86
CA LEU A 43 6.41 -6.23 -11.14
C LEU A 43 7.42 -5.98 -10.01
N CYS A 44 6.98 -6.01 -8.76
CA CYS A 44 7.89 -5.88 -7.61
C CYS A 44 8.97 -6.96 -7.61
N GLN A 45 8.61 -8.20 -7.91
CA GLN A 45 9.55 -9.31 -7.99
C GLN A 45 10.55 -9.13 -9.13
N ALA A 46 10.09 -8.77 -10.32
CA ALA A 46 10.94 -8.53 -11.49
C ALA A 46 11.93 -7.37 -11.27
N ALA A 47 11.47 -6.30 -10.62
CA ALA A 47 12.28 -5.12 -10.31
C ALA A 47 13.08 -5.24 -9.01
N HIS A 48 13.00 -6.38 -8.31
CA HIS A 48 13.63 -6.60 -6.99
C HIS A 48 13.25 -5.53 -5.95
N VAL A 49 12.01 -5.04 -6.00
CA VAL A 49 11.47 -4.07 -5.05
C VAL A 49 10.84 -4.80 -3.85
N PRO A 50 11.26 -4.52 -2.62
CA PRO A 50 10.64 -5.10 -1.44
C PRO A 50 9.21 -4.58 -1.27
N TYR A 51 8.30 -5.48 -0.91
CA TYR A 51 6.90 -5.15 -0.67
C TYR A 51 6.31 -5.94 0.48
N GLN A 52 5.24 -5.42 1.04
CA GLN A 52 4.46 -6.04 2.11
C GLN A 52 2.98 -5.76 1.90
N TYR A 53 2.13 -6.47 2.62
CA TYR A 53 0.68 -6.26 2.54
C TYR A 53 0.19 -5.45 3.73
N PHE A 54 -0.78 -4.59 3.46
CA PHE A 54 -1.55 -3.90 4.47
C PHE A 54 -3.02 -4.26 4.33
N VAL A 55 -3.59 -4.79 5.40
CA VAL A 55 -5.01 -5.12 5.49
C VAL A 55 -5.60 -4.37 6.68
N ASN A 56 -6.73 -3.70 6.47
CA ASN A 56 -7.46 -3.10 7.58
C ASN A 56 -8.04 -4.18 8.50
N ARG A 57 -8.03 -3.92 9.80
CA ARG A 57 -8.81 -4.73 10.74
C ARG A 57 -10.29 -4.71 10.34
N SER A 58 -10.92 -5.87 10.37
CA SER A 58 -12.31 -6.05 9.93
C SER A 58 -13.32 -5.34 10.84
N ASP A 59 -12.96 -5.11 12.09
CA ASP A 59 -13.79 -4.50 13.13
C ASP A 59 -13.56 -2.98 13.27
N MET A 60 -12.66 -2.40 12.47
CA MET A 60 -12.35 -0.97 12.51
C MET A 60 -12.63 -0.30 11.18
N ARG A 61 -13.23 0.89 11.24
CA ARG A 61 -13.35 1.74 10.07
C ARG A 61 -11.99 2.32 9.69
N GLY A 62 -11.53 2.04 8.48
CA GLY A 62 -10.41 2.70 7.86
C GLY A 62 -10.83 3.95 7.10
N GLY A 63 -9.85 4.77 6.73
CA GLY A 63 -10.04 5.81 5.71
C GLY A 63 -10.22 5.21 4.33
N SER A 64 -10.63 6.01 3.37
CA SER A 64 -10.67 5.67 1.95
C SER A 64 -9.63 6.47 1.17
N THR A 65 -9.36 6.03 -0.06
CA THR A 65 -8.44 6.71 -0.98
C THR A 65 -9.19 7.24 -2.20
N LEU A 66 -8.52 8.07 -2.98
CA LEU A 66 -9.03 8.49 -4.29
C LEU A 66 -9.13 7.31 -5.27
N GLY A 67 -8.35 6.26 -5.07
CA GLY A 67 -8.35 5.07 -5.91
C GLY A 67 -9.71 4.40 -6.00
N SER A 68 -10.42 4.29 -4.89
CA SER A 68 -11.78 3.72 -4.88
C SER A 68 -12.78 4.55 -5.68
N LEU A 69 -12.68 5.89 -5.65
CA LEU A 69 -13.53 6.78 -6.43
C LEU A 69 -13.18 6.72 -7.92
N LEU A 70 -11.89 6.71 -8.25
CA LEU A 70 -11.43 6.62 -9.63
C LEU A 70 -11.82 5.30 -10.29
N SER A 71 -11.63 4.18 -9.59
CA SER A 71 -11.98 2.86 -10.11
C SER A 71 -13.49 2.68 -10.33
N ALA A 72 -14.32 3.41 -9.61
CA ALA A 72 -15.77 3.41 -9.82
C ALA A 72 -16.21 4.24 -11.02
N GLN A 73 -15.42 5.23 -11.43
CA GLN A 73 -15.77 6.15 -12.51
C GLN A 73 -15.07 5.85 -13.84
N LEU A 74 -13.91 5.24 -13.78
CA LEU A 74 -13.08 4.96 -14.96
C LEU A 74 -12.86 3.45 -15.11
N PRO A 75 -12.99 2.90 -16.33
CA PRO A 75 -12.74 1.47 -16.59
C PRO A 75 -11.22 1.19 -16.67
N ILE A 76 -10.50 1.61 -15.64
CA ILE A 76 -9.05 1.45 -15.52
C ILE A 76 -8.77 0.60 -14.28
N ARG A 77 -7.99 -0.46 -14.45
CA ARG A 77 -7.55 -1.26 -13.31
C ARG A 77 -6.70 -0.41 -12.38
N THR A 78 -7.07 -0.37 -11.13
CA THR A 78 -6.48 0.51 -10.12
C THR A 78 -6.05 -0.30 -8.91
N ILE A 79 -4.95 0.08 -8.29
CA ILE A 79 -4.48 -0.50 -7.03
C ILE A 79 -3.94 0.60 -6.12
N ASP A 80 -4.20 0.48 -4.84
CA ASP A 80 -3.68 1.39 -3.82
C ASP A 80 -2.39 0.85 -3.23
N ILE A 81 -1.36 1.66 -3.28
CA ILE A 81 -0.06 1.40 -2.64
C ILE A 81 0.34 2.57 -1.75
N GLY A 82 1.30 2.33 -0.88
CA GLY A 82 1.89 3.38 -0.06
C GLY A 82 3.19 2.92 0.57
N ILE A 83 3.75 3.76 1.40
CA ILE A 83 4.88 3.41 2.28
C ILE A 83 4.43 3.47 3.73
N PRO A 84 4.94 2.60 4.61
CA PRO A 84 4.63 2.67 6.03
C PRO A 84 5.15 3.95 6.64
N ILE A 85 4.32 4.61 7.43
CA ILE A 85 4.71 5.83 8.13
C ILE A 85 4.23 5.80 9.58
N LEU A 86 4.91 6.51 10.45
CA LEU A 86 4.44 6.86 11.78
C LEU A 86 3.86 8.27 11.79
N ALA A 87 2.93 8.52 12.71
CA ALA A 87 2.31 9.81 12.92
C ALA A 87 1.66 10.39 11.65
N MET A 88 0.94 9.56 10.89
CA MET A 88 0.21 9.96 9.68
C MET A 88 -0.70 11.17 9.96
N HIS A 89 -0.67 12.12 9.03
CA HIS A 89 -1.40 13.39 9.09
C HIS A 89 -0.92 14.38 10.17
N SER A 90 0.19 14.10 10.82
CA SER A 90 0.83 15.04 11.74
C SER A 90 1.83 15.93 11.01
N ALA A 91 2.30 16.98 11.72
CA ALA A 91 3.39 17.82 11.22
C ALA A 91 4.76 17.13 11.26
N ARG A 92 4.86 15.95 11.82
CA ARG A 92 6.10 15.18 11.99
C ARG A 92 5.90 13.72 11.61
N GLU A 93 5.46 13.50 10.40
CA GLU A 93 5.43 12.15 9.83
C GLU A 93 6.85 11.59 9.68
N LEU A 94 6.99 10.30 9.95
CA LEU A 94 8.25 9.59 9.82
C LEU A 94 8.08 8.40 8.89
N MET A 95 8.98 8.25 7.93
CA MET A 95 9.05 7.08 7.04
C MET A 95 10.47 6.52 6.97
N GLY A 96 10.59 5.29 6.48
CA GLY A 96 11.88 4.70 6.16
C GLY A 96 12.43 5.23 4.83
N THR A 97 13.70 5.61 4.78
CA THR A 97 14.34 6.04 3.52
C THR A 97 14.41 4.91 2.50
N ALA A 98 14.60 3.66 2.96
CA ALA A 98 14.55 2.49 2.10
C ALA A 98 13.16 2.28 1.46
N ASP A 99 12.08 2.60 2.16
CA ASP A 99 10.73 2.50 1.63
C ASP A 99 10.48 3.55 0.54
N GLN A 100 11.03 4.75 0.71
CA GLN A 100 11.00 5.78 -0.32
C GLN A 100 11.74 5.34 -1.59
N GLN A 101 12.92 4.75 -1.44
CA GLN A 101 13.67 4.21 -2.58
C GLN A 101 12.89 3.08 -3.28
N ALA A 102 12.29 2.19 -2.51
CA ALA A 102 11.45 1.11 -3.05
C ALA A 102 10.28 1.66 -3.87
N LEU A 103 9.61 2.72 -3.39
CA LEU A 103 8.52 3.36 -4.13
C LEU A 103 9.01 4.00 -5.42
N GLN A 104 10.17 4.67 -5.41
CA GLN A 104 10.76 5.25 -6.62
C GLN A 104 11.11 4.17 -7.65
N GLN A 105 11.74 3.08 -7.21
CA GLN A 105 12.11 1.95 -8.09
C GLN A 105 10.87 1.30 -8.71
N LEU A 106 9.83 1.05 -7.90
CA LEU A 106 8.58 0.49 -8.40
C LEU A 106 7.92 1.41 -9.44
N THR A 107 7.86 2.70 -9.14
CA THR A 107 7.27 3.70 -10.06
C THR A 107 8.03 3.75 -11.38
N ALA A 108 9.37 3.75 -11.33
CA ALA A 108 10.19 3.72 -12.52
C ALA A 108 9.97 2.44 -13.34
N ALA A 109 9.95 1.27 -12.69
CA ALA A 109 9.68 0.00 -13.35
C ALA A 109 8.29 -0.02 -14.00
N PHE A 110 7.27 0.45 -13.31
CA PHE A 110 5.91 0.50 -13.82
C PHE A 110 5.82 1.32 -15.11
N PHE A 111 6.43 2.51 -15.16
CA PHE A 111 6.39 3.34 -16.35
C PHE A 111 7.34 2.92 -17.47
N THR A 112 8.28 2.03 -17.20
CA THR A 112 9.20 1.51 -18.22
C THR A 112 8.64 0.25 -18.88
N GLU A 113 7.90 -0.57 -18.15
CA GLU A 113 7.33 -1.83 -18.65
C GLU A 113 5.88 -1.70 -19.14
N ALA A 114 5.27 -0.54 -18.90
CA ALA A 114 3.88 -0.30 -19.29
C ALA A 114 3.72 0.04 -20.78
#